data_fa1baee3751a59a1bbf7cc786ca974f8
#
_entry.id   fa1baee3751a59a1bbf7cc786ca974f8
#
_cell.length_a   1.000
_cell.length_b   1.000
_cell.length_c   1.000
_cell.angle_alpha   90.00
_cell.angle_beta   90.00
_cell.angle_gamma   90.00
#
_symmetry.space_group_name_H-M   'P 1'
#
loop_
_entity.id
_entity.type
_entity.pdbx_description
1 polymer ?
#
loop_
_entity_poly.entity_id
_entity_poly.type
_entity_poly.pdbx_seq_one_letter_code
_entity_poly.pdbx_strand_id
1 'polypeptide(L)'
;MFFSPSQFSAVKHMAVIILLSIVTSASLLFSQSKGEMIFKNTCQACHSIGKGRLVGPDLINVQERRSESWLLKFIKSSQSMVNNGDAEAVAIFNE
;
A
#
# COMPACT_ATOMS: atom_id res chain seq x y z
N MET A 1 10.35 -48.31 -18.34
CA MET A 1 9.52 -47.09 -18.14
C MET A 1 9.96 -46.07 -19.17
N PHE A 2 9.20 -45.91 -20.22
CA PHE A 2 9.49 -44.91 -21.24
C PHE A 2 8.51 -43.74 -21.06
N PHE A 3 8.99 -42.57 -20.71
CA PHE A 3 8.19 -41.36 -20.72
C PHE A 3 7.93 -40.91 -22.14
N SER A 4 6.67 -40.76 -22.53
CA SER A 4 6.27 -40.27 -23.84
C SER A 4 6.75 -38.82 -24.04
N PRO A 5 7.21 -38.42 -25.24
CA PRO A 5 7.65 -37.04 -25.50
C PRO A 5 6.60 -35.97 -25.26
N SER A 6 5.32 -36.31 -25.26
CA SER A 6 4.22 -35.42 -24.88
C SER A 6 4.22 -35.01 -23.39
N GLN A 7 4.74 -35.85 -22.52
CA GLN A 7 4.86 -35.59 -21.10
C GLN A 7 5.92 -34.52 -20.80
N PHE A 8 7.02 -34.50 -21.56
CA PHE A 8 8.07 -33.48 -21.40
C PHE A 8 7.64 -32.09 -21.79
N SER A 9 6.71 -31.94 -22.75
CA SER A 9 6.14 -30.62 -23.10
C SER A 9 5.26 -30.07 -22.01
N ALA A 10 4.37 -30.86 -21.41
CA ALA A 10 3.49 -30.46 -20.33
C ALA A 10 4.27 -30.02 -19.07
N VAL A 11 5.32 -30.76 -18.70
CA VAL A 11 6.17 -30.42 -17.56
C VAL A 11 6.91 -29.10 -17.75
N LYS A 12 7.40 -28.82 -18.97
CA LYS A 12 8.04 -27.54 -19.29
C LYS A 12 7.08 -26.33 -19.15
N HIS A 13 5.86 -26.47 -19.65
CA HIS A 13 4.86 -25.39 -19.52
C HIS A 13 4.43 -25.17 -18.05
N MET A 14 4.25 -26.24 -17.28
CA MET A 14 3.96 -26.14 -15.86
C MET A 14 5.09 -25.46 -15.09
N ALA A 15 6.33 -25.79 -15.36
CA ALA A 15 7.49 -25.16 -14.72
C ALA A 15 7.58 -23.65 -15.03
N VAL A 16 7.30 -23.24 -16.26
CA VAL A 16 7.30 -21.83 -16.67
C VAL A 16 6.17 -21.05 -15.97
N ILE A 17 4.97 -21.62 -15.88
CA ILE A 17 3.83 -20.98 -15.19
C ILE A 17 4.13 -20.79 -13.70
N ILE A 18 4.70 -21.78 -13.03
CA ILE A 18 5.08 -21.69 -11.62
C ILE A 18 6.16 -20.62 -11.42
N LEU A 19 7.16 -20.54 -12.31
CA LEU A 19 8.21 -19.53 -12.23
C LEU A 19 7.66 -18.10 -12.41
N LEU A 20 6.75 -17.88 -13.36
CA LEU A 20 6.08 -16.59 -13.56
C LEU A 20 5.25 -16.16 -12.34
N SER A 21 4.55 -17.09 -11.69
CA SER A 21 3.73 -16.77 -10.50
C SER A 21 4.57 -16.36 -9.29
N ILE A 22 5.77 -16.92 -9.14
CA ILE A 22 6.70 -16.56 -8.05
C ILE A 22 7.27 -15.15 -8.26
N VAL A 23 7.60 -14.77 -9.48
CA VAL A 23 8.15 -13.44 -9.79
C VAL A 23 7.14 -12.33 -9.54
N THR A 24 5.85 -12.54 -9.86
CA THR A 24 4.81 -11.54 -9.60
C THR A 24 4.55 -11.33 -8.11
N SER A 25 4.63 -12.36 -7.30
CA SER A 25 4.44 -12.28 -5.84
C SER A 25 5.54 -11.50 -5.13
N ALA A 26 6.79 -11.60 -5.58
CA ALA A 26 7.93 -10.90 -4.99
C ALA A 26 7.85 -9.38 -5.14
N SER A 27 7.27 -8.89 -6.23
CA SER A 27 7.13 -7.45 -6.49
C SER A 27 6.17 -6.75 -5.53
N LEU A 28 5.12 -7.43 -5.07
CA LEU A 28 4.15 -6.88 -4.11
C LEU A 28 4.76 -6.76 -2.71
N LEU A 29 5.57 -7.71 -2.27
CA LEU A 29 6.23 -7.68 -0.96
C LEU A 29 7.25 -6.53 -0.86
N PHE A 30 7.96 -6.23 -1.94
CA PHE A 30 8.93 -5.14 -1.95
C PHE A 30 8.27 -3.75 -1.89
N SER A 31 7.08 -3.60 -2.47
CA SER A 31 6.32 -2.34 -2.41
C SER A 31 5.80 -2.06 -0.99
N GLN A 32 5.34 -3.07 -0.26
CA GLN A 32 4.90 -2.93 1.12
C GLN A 32 6.02 -2.50 2.06
N SER A 33 7.23 -3.06 1.89
CA SER A 33 8.39 -2.70 2.71
C SER A 33 8.81 -1.22 2.54
N LYS A 34 8.67 -0.65 1.35
CA LYS A 34 8.93 0.77 1.08
C LYS A 34 7.95 1.70 1.81
N GLY A 35 6.67 1.41 1.76
CA GLY A 35 5.64 2.20 2.44
C GLY A 35 5.82 2.19 3.96
N GLU A 36 6.11 1.05 4.53
CA GLU A 36 6.39 0.91 5.95
C GLU A 36 7.62 1.72 6.37
N MET A 37 8.67 1.72 5.57
CA MET A 37 9.89 2.48 5.85
C MET A 37 9.64 3.99 5.80
N ILE A 38 8.87 4.48 4.82
CA ILE A 38 8.48 5.89 4.72
C ILE A 38 7.65 6.28 5.95
N PHE A 39 6.67 5.47 6.34
CA PHE A 39 5.85 5.73 7.52
C PHE A 39 6.71 5.84 8.78
N LYS A 40 7.60 4.89 9.03
CA LYS A 40 8.50 4.89 10.21
C LYS A 40 9.41 6.11 10.25
N ASN A 41 9.93 6.53 9.12
CA ASN A 41 10.91 7.62 9.06
C ASN A 41 10.27 9.01 9.05
N THR A 42 9.02 9.13 8.60
CA THR A 42 8.41 10.45 8.34
C THR A 42 7.14 10.68 9.15
N CYS A 43 6.27 9.69 9.29
CA CYS A 43 4.92 9.87 9.83
C CYS A 43 4.78 9.44 11.30
N GLN A 44 5.55 8.46 11.74
CA GLN A 44 5.43 7.83 13.05
C GLN A 44 5.71 8.78 14.22
N ALA A 45 6.41 9.88 14.00
CA ALA A 45 6.65 10.89 15.04
C ALA A 45 5.34 11.53 15.55
N CYS A 46 4.34 11.65 14.65
CA CYS A 46 3.06 12.31 14.97
C CYS A 46 1.86 11.37 14.86
N HIS A 47 1.95 10.29 14.14
CA HIS A 47 0.86 9.37 13.88
C HIS A 47 1.16 7.94 14.36
N SER A 48 0.14 7.26 14.87
CA SER A 48 0.19 5.83 15.16
C SER A 48 -0.69 5.02 14.20
N ILE A 49 -0.55 3.71 14.22
CA ILE A 49 -1.46 2.76 13.58
C ILE A 49 -1.93 1.80 14.68
N GLY A 50 -3.15 1.99 15.16
CA GLY A 50 -3.80 1.16 16.18
C GLY A 50 -3.32 1.37 17.61
N LYS A 51 -2.62 2.48 17.92
CA LYS A 51 -2.13 2.80 19.27
C LYS A 51 -2.75 4.08 19.86
N GLY A 52 -3.77 4.61 19.19
CA GLY A 52 -4.44 5.84 19.63
C GLY A 52 -3.79 7.12 19.10
N ARG A 53 -4.40 8.26 19.47
CA ARG A 53 -3.94 9.58 19.06
C ARG A 53 -2.59 9.93 19.70
N LEU A 54 -1.67 10.43 18.89
CA LEU A 54 -0.44 11.10 19.33
C LEU A 54 -0.59 12.61 19.13
N VAL A 55 0.35 13.27 18.45
CA VAL A 55 0.16 14.67 18.00
C VAL A 55 -0.93 14.72 16.94
N GLY A 56 -0.89 13.81 15.96
CA GLY A 56 -1.92 13.61 14.96
C GLY A 56 -2.84 12.43 15.27
N PRO A 57 -3.92 12.26 14.49
CA PRO A 57 -4.86 11.16 14.69
C PRO A 57 -4.24 9.79 14.40
N ASP A 58 -4.83 8.74 14.98
CA ASP A 58 -4.51 7.35 14.66
C ASP A 58 -4.95 7.02 13.23
N LEU A 59 -4.05 6.42 12.47
CA LEU A 59 -4.28 6.08 11.06
C LEU A 59 -4.82 4.67 10.84
N ILE A 60 -5.22 3.96 11.92
CA ILE A 60 -5.83 2.63 11.77
C ILE A 60 -7.04 2.71 10.83
N ASN A 61 -7.10 1.81 9.85
CA ASN A 61 -8.20 1.69 8.88
C ASN A 61 -8.53 3.01 8.12
N VAL A 62 -7.55 3.90 7.96
CA VAL A 62 -7.76 5.16 7.22
C VAL A 62 -8.23 4.94 5.78
N GLN A 63 -7.80 3.85 5.15
CA GLN A 63 -8.21 3.44 3.80
C GLN A 63 -9.70 3.07 3.68
N GLU A 64 -10.37 2.77 4.78
CA GLU A 64 -11.81 2.51 4.81
C GLU A 64 -12.63 3.81 4.92
N ARG A 65 -12.00 4.87 5.42
CA ARG A 65 -12.64 6.17 5.67
C ARG A 65 -12.39 7.18 4.55
N ARG A 66 -11.33 6.97 3.76
CA ARG A 66 -10.89 7.89 2.70
C ARG A 66 -10.43 7.12 1.48
N SER A 67 -10.72 7.62 0.29
CA SER A 67 -10.22 7.02 -0.94
C SER A 67 -8.70 7.18 -1.06
N GLU A 68 -8.05 6.26 -1.73
CA GLU A 68 -6.61 6.32 -1.99
C GLU A 68 -6.22 7.63 -2.69
N SER A 69 -6.99 8.05 -3.68
CA SER A 69 -6.74 9.30 -4.42
C SER A 69 -6.82 10.54 -3.54
N TRP A 70 -7.73 10.57 -2.58
CA TRP A 70 -7.84 11.65 -1.60
C TRP A 70 -6.64 11.64 -0.64
N LEU A 71 -6.29 10.46 -0.10
CA LEU A 71 -5.15 10.28 0.79
C LEU A 71 -3.83 10.74 0.15
N LEU A 72 -3.59 10.37 -1.11
CA LEU A 72 -2.39 10.78 -1.84
C LEU A 72 -2.30 12.31 -2.00
N LYS A 73 -3.42 12.98 -2.29
CA LYS A 73 -3.48 14.46 -2.38
C LYS A 73 -3.22 15.09 -1.02
N PHE A 74 -3.85 14.58 0.03
CA PHE A 74 -3.73 15.11 1.38
C PHE A 74 -2.31 14.96 1.93
N ILE A 75 -1.68 13.80 1.76
CA ILE A 75 -0.29 13.55 2.17
C ILE A 75 0.66 14.48 1.39
N LYS A 76 0.40 14.70 0.11
CA LYS A 76 1.24 15.54 -0.73
C LYS A 76 1.15 17.03 -0.36
N SER A 77 -0.04 17.53 -0.07
CA SER A 77 -0.27 18.94 0.27
C SER A 77 -1.62 19.15 0.94
N SER A 78 -1.72 18.83 2.24
CA SER A 78 -2.93 19.06 3.04
C SER A 78 -3.35 20.53 3.05
N GLN A 79 -2.38 21.44 3.17
CA GLN A 79 -2.65 22.88 3.19
C GLN A 79 -3.29 23.38 1.88
N SER A 80 -2.89 22.85 0.73
CA SER A 80 -3.54 23.19 -0.54
C SER A 80 -5.00 22.74 -0.58
N MET A 81 -5.31 21.58 -0.03
CA MET A 81 -6.68 21.07 0.02
C MET A 81 -7.55 21.92 0.94
N VAL A 82 -7.04 22.31 2.10
CA VAL A 82 -7.72 23.24 3.03
C VAL A 82 -7.98 24.59 2.33
N ASN A 83 -6.97 25.18 1.71
CA ASN A 83 -7.08 26.48 1.04
C ASN A 83 -8.04 26.44 -0.16
N ASN A 84 -8.18 25.29 -0.81
CA ASN A 84 -9.13 25.10 -1.92
C ASN A 84 -10.55 24.73 -1.45
N GLY A 85 -10.78 24.68 -0.13
CA GLY A 85 -12.10 24.42 0.46
C GLY A 85 -12.55 22.97 0.36
N ASP A 86 -11.63 21.99 0.29
CA ASP A 86 -12.00 20.58 0.43
C ASP A 86 -12.62 20.37 1.82
N ALA A 87 -13.89 19.97 1.85
CA ALA A 87 -14.68 19.91 3.09
C ALA A 87 -14.09 18.96 4.14
N GLU A 88 -13.53 17.83 3.70
CA GLU A 88 -12.92 16.87 4.62
C GLU A 88 -11.57 17.34 5.13
N ALA A 89 -10.77 17.98 4.29
CA ALA A 89 -9.50 18.56 4.71
C ALA A 89 -9.69 19.72 5.70
N VAL A 90 -10.69 20.58 5.46
CA VAL A 90 -11.06 21.66 6.37
C VAL A 90 -11.56 21.12 7.71
N ALA A 91 -12.38 20.06 7.71
CA ALA A 91 -12.86 19.43 8.94
C ALA A 91 -11.71 18.90 9.80
N ILE A 92 -10.75 18.18 9.18
CA ILE A 92 -9.58 17.64 9.88
C ILE A 92 -8.69 18.78 10.45
N PHE A 93 -8.55 19.86 9.70
CA PHE A 93 -7.74 21.01 10.13
C PHE A 93 -8.31 21.71 11.39
N ASN A 94 -9.61 21.61 11.61
CA ASN A 94 -10.31 22.25 12.74
C ASN A 94 -10.46 21.33 13.97
N GLU A 95 -9.95 20.08 13.93
CA GLU A 95 -9.94 19.16 15.07
C GLU A 95 -8.80 19.46 16.08
#